data_8e947c0ff55fc5dc0403020a1a60a2b1
#
_entry.id   8e947c0ff55fc5dc0403020a1a60a2b1
#
_cell.length_a   1.000
_cell.length_b   1.000
_cell.length_c   1.000
_cell.angle_alpha   90.00
_cell.angle_beta   90.00
_cell.angle_gamma   90.00
#
_symmetry.space_group_name_H-M   'P 1'
#
loop_
_entity.id
_entity.type
_entity.pdbx_description
1 polymer ?
#
loop_
_entity_poly.entity_id
_entity_poly.type
_entity_poly.pdbx_seq_one_letter_code
_entity_poly.pdbx_strand_id
1 'polypeptide(L)'
;MRSFSELVPGTALGPLRLTVSNAANERYWRAAGIDHPALAAGALYPPIAANLTVLCFAQVCPEAMIQTEQLLRCHRRVSAGVDLVTTGVVAQRYEKRGRTYVDVETTVVTADAPHDPVWTSAVSFTPAATLGAAP
;
A
#
# COMPACT_ATOMS: atom_id res chain seq x y z
N MET A 1 1.30 -18.36 -2.28
CA MET A 1 0.57 -17.40 -3.14
C MET A 1 -0.87 -17.86 -3.30
N ARG A 2 -1.76 -16.93 -3.39
CA ARG A 2 -3.20 -17.21 -3.51
C ARG A 2 -3.77 -16.57 -4.77
N SER A 3 -4.80 -17.20 -5.35
CA SER A 3 -5.61 -16.54 -6.36
C SER A 3 -6.56 -15.54 -5.70
N PHE A 4 -7.07 -14.60 -6.47
CA PHE A 4 -8.03 -13.62 -5.98
C PHE A 4 -9.28 -14.29 -5.37
N SER A 5 -9.72 -15.40 -5.94
CA SER A 5 -10.89 -16.12 -5.43
C SER A 5 -10.69 -16.73 -4.04
N GLU A 6 -9.44 -16.92 -3.62
CA GLU A 6 -9.10 -17.49 -2.32
C GLU A 6 -8.97 -16.43 -1.22
N LEU A 7 -9.01 -15.14 -1.56
CA LEU A 7 -8.89 -14.05 -0.60
C LEU A 7 -10.21 -13.87 0.14
N VAL A 8 -10.17 -14.09 1.44
CA VAL A 8 -11.33 -13.95 2.33
C VAL A 8 -10.99 -12.99 3.46
N PRO A 9 -11.99 -12.36 4.10
CA PRO A 9 -11.75 -11.54 5.27
C PRO A 9 -10.91 -12.27 6.31
N GLY A 10 -9.92 -11.58 6.85
CA GLY A 10 -8.96 -12.14 7.80
C GLY A 10 -7.68 -12.71 7.17
N THR A 11 -7.59 -12.81 5.83
CA THR A 11 -6.35 -13.21 5.16
C THR A 11 -5.25 -12.21 5.48
N ALA A 12 -4.15 -12.69 6.08
CA ALA A 12 -3.01 -11.85 6.44
C ALA A 12 -2.14 -11.50 5.22
N LEU A 13 -1.64 -10.27 5.20
CA LEU A 13 -0.72 -9.76 4.19
C LEU A 13 0.58 -9.35 4.86
N GLY A 14 1.70 -9.64 4.21
CA GLY A 14 3.02 -9.30 4.72
C GLY A 14 3.51 -10.27 5.80
N PRO A 15 4.53 -9.88 6.56
CA PRO A 15 5.18 -8.58 6.54
C PRO A 15 6.02 -8.35 5.28
N LEU A 16 5.97 -7.14 4.77
CA LEU A 16 6.87 -6.64 3.74
C LEU A 16 7.87 -5.70 4.40
N ARG A 17 9.15 -6.03 4.32
CA ARG A 17 10.24 -5.21 4.85
C ARG A 17 10.91 -4.48 3.70
N LEU A 18 11.02 -3.17 3.82
CA LEU A 18 11.59 -2.32 2.78
C LEU A 18 12.23 -1.08 3.39
N THR A 19 13.33 -0.65 2.78
CA THR A 19 13.97 0.63 3.10
C THR A 19 13.93 1.50 1.85
N VAL A 20 13.41 2.71 1.98
CA VAL A 20 13.44 3.70 0.90
C VAL A 20 14.70 4.53 1.07
N SER A 21 15.62 4.45 0.10
CA SER A 21 16.85 5.23 0.14
C SER A 21 16.60 6.73 0.00
N ASN A 22 17.56 7.54 0.43
CA ASN A 22 17.49 9.00 0.24
C ASN A 22 17.34 9.36 -1.24
N ALA A 23 18.07 8.69 -2.12
CA ALA A 23 18.01 8.95 -3.56
C ALA A 23 16.63 8.61 -4.16
N ALA A 24 16.06 7.47 -3.76
CA ALA A 24 14.72 7.08 -4.21
C ALA A 24 13.65 8.07 -3.69
N ASN A 25 13.75 8.46 -2.43
CA ASN A 25 12.83 9.42 -1.83
C ASN A 25 12.88 10.77 -2.54
N GLU A 26 14.07 11.28 -2.86
CA GLU A 26 14.21 12.51 -3.63
C GLU A 26 13.54 12.41 -5.00
N ARG A 27 13.69 11.28 -5.69
CA ARG A 27 13.03 11.08 -6.99
C ARG A 27 11.52 11.14 -6.88
N TYR A 28 10.92 10.58 -5.82
CA TYR A 28 9.49 10.67 -5.57
C TYR A 28 9.02 12.11 -5.38
N TRP A 29 9.69 12.86 -4.53
CA TRP A 29 9.36 14.26 -4.30
C TRP A 29 9.47 15.11 -5.57
N ARG A 30 10.54 14.92 -6.34
CA ARG A 30 10.78 15.66 -7.59
C ARG A 30 9.79 15.29 -8.68
N ALA A 31 9.46 14.02 -8.81
CA ALA A 31 8.47 13.54 -9.78
C ALA A 31 7.08 14.12 -9.51
N ALA A 32 6.75 14.36 -8.25
CA ALA A 32 5.50 15.03 -7.86
C ALA A 32 5.48 16.52 -8.19
N GLY A 33 6.64 17.13 -8.50
CA GLY A 33 6.74 18.56 -8.80
C GLY A 33 6.52 19.48 -7.61
N ILE A 34 6.69 18.94 -6.40
CA ILE A 34 6.44 19.68 -5.16
C ILE A 34 7.76 20.08 -4.53
N ASP A 35 7.94 21.39 -4.34
CA ASP A 35 9.02 21.94 -3.53
C ASP A 35 8.48 22.18 -2.13
N HIS A 36 8.80 21.26 -1.22
CA HIS A 36 8.29 21.29 0.15
C HIS A 36 9.44 21.20 1.16
N PRO A 37 9.37 21.94 2.28
CA PRO A 37 10.42 21.89 3.32
C PRO A 37 10.70 20.47 3.84
N ALA A 38 9.72 19.58 3.83
CA ALA A 38 9.90 18.20 4.25
C ALA A 38 10.90 17.42 3.39
N LEU A 39 11.01 17.74 2.08
CA LEU A 39 12.05 17.19 1.21
C LEU A 39 13.45 17.51 1.73
N ALA A 40 13.69 18.78 2.02
CA ALA A 40 14.98 19.23 2.54
C ALA A 40 15.31 18.61 3.91
N ALA A 41 14.29 18.29 4.70
CA ALA A 41 14.44 17.60 5.98
C ALA A 41 14.61 16.09 5.84
N GLY A 42 14.59 15.54 4.62
CA GLY A 42 14.74 14.10 4.38
C GLY A 42 13.52 13.26 4.74
N ALA A 43 12.36 13.89 4.91
CA ALA A 43 11.12 13.17 5.20
C ALA A 43 10.69 12.28 4.02
N LEU A 44 10.18 11.08 4.33
CA LEU A 44 9.61 10.21 3.32
C LEU A 44 8.38 10.85 2.67
N TYR A 45 8.31 10.72 1.34
CA TYR A 45 7.17 11.15 0.55
C TYR A 45 5.94 10.29 0.92
N PRO A 46 4.89 10.86 1.55
CA PRO A 46 3.81 10.05 2.11
C PRO A 46 3.09 9.13 1.14
N PRO A 47 2.84 9.51 -0.13
CA PRO A 47 2.20 8.61 -1.10
C PRO A 47 2.97 7.32 -1.41
N ILE A 48 4.22 7.18 -0.96
CA ILE A 48 4.96 5.92 -1.02
C ILE A 48 4.18 4.79 -0.32
N ALA A 49 3.40 5.12 0.70
CA ALA A 49 2.56 4.16 1.41
C ALA A 49 1.60 3.39 0.50
N ALA A 50 1.10 4.03 -0.56
CA ALA A 50 0.25 3.37 -1.55
C ALA A 50 1.01 2.25 -2.27
N ASN A 51 2.25 2.50 -2.67
CA ASN A 51 3.09 1.51 -3.32
C ASN A 51 3.41 0.35 -2.38
N LEU A 52 3.66 0.62 -1.12
CA LEU A 52 3.90 -0.41 -0.10
C LEU A 52 2.69 -1.32 0.07
N THR A 53 1.48 -0.76 0.05
CA THR A 53 0.23 -1.53 0.11
C THR A 53 0.09 -2.45 -1.10
N VAL A 54 0.33 -1.93 -2.30
CA VAL A 54 0.26 -2.71 -3.55
C VAL A 54 1.29 -3.83 -3.53
N LEU A 55 2.53 -3.54 -3.15
CA LEU A 55 3.60 -4.54 -3.08
C LEU A 55 3.28 -5.62 -2.04
N CYS A 56 2.77 -5.23 -0.89
CA CYS A 56 2.38 -6.16 0.17
C CYS A 56 1.26 -7.10 -0.30
N PHE A 57 0.27 -6.56 -0.99
CA PHE A 57 -0.81 -7.33 -1.58
C PHE A 57 -0.31 -8.27 -2.69
N ALA A 58 0.56 -7.79 -3.56
CA ALA A 58 1.09 -8.57 -4.69
C ALA A 58 1.91 -9.78 -4.25
N GLN A 59 2.52 -9.76 -3.08
CA GLN A 59 3.23 -10.92 -2.53
C GLN A 59 2.29 -12.08 -2.21
N VAL A 60 1.04 -11.80 -1.91
CA VAL A 60 0.03 -12.81 -1.60
C VAL A 60 -0.81 -13.15 -2.82
N CYS A 61 -1.18 -12.16 -3.61
CA CYS A 61 -1.99 -12.32 -4.82
C CYS A 61 -1.32 -11.58 -5.99
N PRO A 62 -0.54 -12.29 -6.82
CA PRO A 62 0.22 -11.66 -7.91
C PRO A 62 -0.58 -11.38 -9.16
N GLU A 63 -1.88 -11.61 -9.17
CA GLU A 63 -2.74 -11.28 -10.30
C GLU A 63 -2.78 -9.78 -10.56
N ALA A 64 -2.96 -9.40 -11.83
CA ALA A 64 -3.11 -8.00 -12.19
C ALA A 64 -4.41 -7.43 -11.61
N MET A 65 -4.29 -6.37 -10.83
CA MET A 65 -5.39 -5.72 -10.12
C MET A 65 -5.54 -4.28 -10.52
N ILE A 66 -6.77 -3.78 -10.40
CA ILE A 66 -7.07 -2.37 -10.46
C ILE A 66 -7.37 -1.89 -9.05
N GLN A 67 -6.70 -0.84 -8.65
CA GLN A 67 -6.99 -0.13 -7.42
C GLN A 67 -8.08 0.89 -7.71
N THR A 68 -9.22 0.75 -7.05
CA THR A 68 -10.40 1.59 -7.32
C THR A 68 -10.62 2.69 -6.30
N GLU A 69 -10.19 2.46 -5.07
CA GLU A 69 -10.28 3.44 -3.99
C GLU A 69 -9.06 3.32 -3.09
N GLN A 70 -8.67 4.44 -2.51
CA GLN A 70 -7.60 4.49 -1.52
C GLN A 70 -7.89 5.57 -0.49
N LEU A 71 -7.71 5.22 0.78
CA LEU A 71 -7.65 6.15 1.89
C LEU A 71 -6.30 5.99 2.59
N LEU A 72 -5.51 7.04 2.60
CA LEU A 72 -4.22 7.10 3.28
C LEU A 72 -4.31 8.03 4.48
N ARG A 73 -3.87 7.54 5.64
CA ARG A 73 -3.73 8.35 6.85
C ARG A 73 -2.27 8.41 7.25
N CYS A 74 -1.77 9.63 7.44
CA CYS A 74 -0.41 9.88 7.91
C CYS A 74 -0.47 10.16 9.41
N HIS A 75 0.23 9.35 10.22
CA HIS A 75 0.22 9.47 11.68
C HIS A 75 1.43 10.19 12.21
N ARG A 76 2.59 9.96 11.59
CA ARG A 76 3.84 10.64 11.96
C ARG A 76 4.79 10.69 10.78
N ARG A 77 5.72 11.61 10.84
CA ARG A 77 6.76 11.78 9.83
C ARG A 77 7.94 10.86 10.16
N VAL A 78 8.52 10.25 9.13
CA VAL A 78 9.75 9.47 9.23
C VAL A 78 10.72 9.90 8.15
N SER A 79 12.02 9.66 8.40
CA SER A 79 13.07 9.97 7.45
C SER A 79 13.30 8.83 6.47
N ALA A 80 13.81 9.15 5.28
CA ALA A 80 14.34 8.16 4.35
C ALA A 80 15.50 7.39 5.01
N GLY A 81 15.74 6.16 4.54
CA GLY A 81 16.81 5.30 5.06
C GLY A 81 16.43 4.48 6.29
N VAL A 82 15.22 4.63 6.79
CA VAL A 82 14.70 3.87 7.93
C VAL A 82 14.02 2.59 7.43
N ASP A 83 14.23 1.48 8.14
CA ASP A 83 13.58 0.22 7.81
C ASP A 83 12.08 0.29 8.11
N LEU A 84 11.29 0.02 7.09
CA LEU A 84 9.83 0.01 7.17
C LEU A 84 9.31 -1.42 7.15
N VAL A 85 8.24 -1.66 7.90
CA VAL A 85 7.53 -2.93 7.92
C VAL A 85 6.06 -2.67 7.61
N THR A 86 5.56 -3.29 6.54
CA THR A 86 4.17 -3.20 6.14
C THR A 86 3.48 -4.53 6.41
N THR A 87 2.39 -4.48 7.12
CA THR A 87 1.49 -5.61 7.35
C THR A 87 0.08 -5.22 6.98
N GLY A 88 -0.74 -6.20 6.70
CA GLY A 88 -2.12 -5.91 6.36
C GLY A 88 -3.03 -7.11 6.51
N VAL A 89 -4.27 -6.88 6.20
CA VAL A 89 -5.33 -7.89 6.26
C VAL A 89 -6.38 -7.58 5.19
N VAL A 90 -6.95 -8.62 4.60
CA VAL A 90 -8.17 -8.50 3.81
C VAL A 90 -9.31 -8.23 4.78
N ALA A 91 -9.92 -7.05 4.68
CA ALA A 91 -10.99 -6.60 5.58
C ALA A 91 -12.37 -7.06 5.10
N GLN A 92 -12.62 -6.99 3.79
CA GLN A 92 -13.90 -7.33 3.18
C GLN A 92 -13.73 -7.95 1.82
N ARG A 93 -14.70 -8.75 1.43
CA ARG A 93 -14.92 -9.24 0.07
C ARG A 93 -16.38 -9.03 -0.29
N TYR A 94 -16.65 -8.37 -1.41
CA TYR A 94 -18.04 -8.03 -1.79
C TYR A 94 -18.19 -7.93 -3.30
N GLU A 95 -19.44 -7.99 -3.75
CA GLU A 95 -19.79 -7.73 -5.14
C GLU A 95 -20.47 -6.39 -5.26
N LYS A 96 -20.14 -5.67 -6.31
CA LYS A 96 -20.74 -4.39 -6.66
C LYS A 96 -20.75 -4.26 -8.18
N ARG A 97 -21.95 -4.04 -8.73
CA ARG A 97 -22.15 -3.87 -10.18
C ARG A 97 -21.55 -5.03 -11.01
N GLY A 98 -21.72 -6.26 -10.52
CA GLY A 98 -21.26 -7.45 -11.22
C GLY A 98 -19.75 -7.71 -11.12
N ARG A 99 -19.02 -6.96 -10.32
CA ARG A 99 -17.60 -7.15 -10.06
C ARG A 99 -17.36 -7.52 -8.61
N THR A 100 -16.35 -8.35 -8.39
CA THR A 100 -15.91 -8.69 -7.05
C THR A 100 -14.75 -7.82 -6.63
N TYR A 101 -14.84 -7.27 -5.43
CA TYR A 101 -13.82 -6.41 -4.81
C TYR A 101 -13.31 -7.03 -3.52
N VAL A 102 -12.07 -6.74 -3.18
CA VAL A 102 -11.54 -6.93 -1.83
C VAL A 102 -11.06 -5.58 -1.31
N ASP A 103 -11.38 -5.31 -0.06
CA ASP A 103 -10.83 -4.19 0.68
C ASP A 103 -9.69 -4.70 1.55
N VAL A 104 -8.59 -4.00 1.48
CA VAL A 104 -7.35 -4.34 2.19
C VAL A 104 -7.00 -3.18 3.11
N GLU A 105 -6.70 -3.48 4.35
CA GLU A 105 -6.17 -2.52 5.31
C GLU A 105 -4.71 -2.84 5.58
N THR A 106 -3.84 -1.83 5.48
CA THR A 106 -2.42 -1.98 5.75
C THR A 106 -1.94 -0.96 6.76
N THR A 107 -0.91 -1.33 7.51
CA THR A 107 -0.21 -0.48 8.45
C THR A 107 1.28 -0.53 8.16
N VAL A 108 1.92 0.63 8.10
CA VAL A 108 3.36 0.77 7.97
C VAL A 108 3.92 1.29 9.28
N VAL A 109 4.90 0.58 9.81
CA VAL A 109 5.65 0.97 11.00
C VAL A 109 7.14 1.01 10.69
N THR A 110 7.93 1.64 11.54
CA THR A 110 9.39 1.47 11.51
C THR A 110 9.75 0.23 12.32
N ALA A 111 10.84 -0.45 11.95
CA ALA A 111 11.24 -1.69 12.61
C ALA A 111 11.53 -1.51 14.11
N ASP A 112 11.99 -0.32 14.52
CA ASP A 112 12.32 0.03 15.90
C ASP A 112 11.10 0.46 16.74
N ALA A 113 9.96 0.74 16.12
CA ALA A 113 8.73 1.17 16.79
C ALA A 113 7.51 0.44 16.24
N PRO A 114 7.39 -0.89 16.47
CA PRO A 114 6.38 -1.73 15.81
C PRO A 114 4.94 -1.46 16.25
N HIS A 115 4.72 -0.68 17.30
CA HIS A 115 3.39 -0.34 17.79
C HIS A 115 2.99 1.10 17.52
N ASP A 116 3.82 1.84 16.75
CA ASP A 116 3.60 3.25 16.47
C ASP A 116 3.45 3.47 14.95
N PRO A 117 2.20 3.51 14.43
CA PRO A 117 1.98 3.60 13.00
C PRO A 117 2.58 4.87 12.39
N VAL A 118 3.23 4.70 11.24
CA VAL A 118 3.65 5.80 10.37
C VAL A 118 2.50 6.16 9.44
N TRP A 119 1.99 5.16 8.74
CA TRP A 119 0.85 5.28 7.84
C TRP A 119 -0.12 4.12 8.04
N THR A 120 -1.41 4.39 7.85
CA THR A 120 -2.42 3.37 7.64
C THR A 120 -3.12 3.63 6.32
N SER A 121 -3.51 2.57 5.63
CA SER A 121 -4.11 2.67 4.31
C SER A 121 -5.25 1.68 4.18
N ALA A 122 -6.32 2.10 3.52
CA ALA A 122 -7.41 1.24 3.10
C ALA A 122 -7.52 1.33 1.58
N VAL A 123 -7.48 0.19 0.90
CA VAL A 123 -7.44 0.12 -0.56
C VAL A 123 -8.43 -0.92 -1.03
N SER A 124 -9.18 -0.60 -2.08
CA SER A 124 -10.08 -1.55 -2.75
C SER A 124 -9.46 -2.03 -4.06
N PHE A 125 -9.44 -3.34 -4.25
CA PHE A 125 -8.92 -3.97 -5.45
C PHE A 125 -10.01 -4.78 -6.17
N THR A 126 -9.93 -4.78 -7.50
CA THR A 126 -10.70 -5.69 -8.37
C THR A 126 -9.79 -6.26 -9.45
N PRO A 127 -9.98 -7.50 -9.91
CA PRO A 127 -9.13 -8.06 -10.96
C PRO A 127 -9.19 -7.25 -12.26
N ALA A 128 -8.03 -6.97 -12.84
CA ALA A 128 -7.94 -6.22 -14.10
C ALA A 128 -8.60 -6.96 -15.26
N ALA A 129 -8.58 -8.30 -15.26
CA ALA A 129 -9.17 -9.13 -16.30
C ALA A 129 -10.68 -8.91 -16.44
N THR A 130 -11.39 -8.55 -15.37
CA THR A 130 -12.84 -8.30 -15.42
C THR A 130 -13.20 -7.00 -16.13
N LEU A 131 -12.26 -6.04 -16.21
CA LEU A 131 -12.47 -4.77 -16.89
C LEU A 131 -12.31 -4.88 -18.41
N GLY A 132 -11.59 -5.86 -18.88
CA GLY A 132 -11.41 -6.15 -20.30
C GLY A 132 -12.50 -7.06 -20.89
N ALA A 133 -13.41 -7.58 -20.07
CA ALA A 133 -14.51 -8.39 -20.56
C ALA A 133 -15.46 -7.52 -21.37
N ALA A 134 -15.75 -7.94 -22.63
CA ALA A 134 -16.73 -7.25 -23.46
C ALA A 134 -18.10 -7.26 -22.77
N PRO A 135 -18.85 -6.17 -22.87
CA PRO A 135 -20.20 -6.14 -22.33
C PRO A 135 -21.13 -7.14 -23.03
#